data_aa7c5bccce100a775050d58af1209aeb
#
_entry.id   aa7c5bccce100a775050d58af1209aeb
#
_cell.length_a   1.000
_cell.length_b   1.000
_cell.length_c   1.000
_cell.angle_alpha   90.00
_cell.angle_beta   90.00
_cell.angle_gamma   90.00
#
_symmetry.space_group_name_H-M   'P 1'
#
loop_
_entity.id
_entity.type
_entity.pdbx_description
1 polymer ?
#
loop_
_entity_poly.entity_id
_entity_poly.type
_entity_poly.pdbx_seq_one_letter_code
_entity_poly.pdbx_strand_id
1 'polypeptide(L)'
;PLMRDEEVVQQQPDQAALTERYMGEAIRFIRDNRDERFFLYFAHMYVHVPLYSPQRFLDQSRNGKYGAAVEHIDRCMAALFHELQDLGIDDNTLVIFTSDNGGAPQHGGSNAPLRGAKGSTWEGGMRVPCIMRWPGVIPPAAGCREVTTAMDFLPTFTRLARTASPSDRIIDGHDITPLILGQRGAASLHEPLFYYREHELQAVRSGDWKLHLLSGELYNLRQDIGETTDVSTSHPNVMGDLRERAEACREDLGDSATGAPGKNRRPCGRVGNPKPLTTYDACHPYIVAMYD
;
A
#
# COMPACT_ATOMS: atom_id res chain seq x y z
N PRO A 1 14.85 -17.28 -0.94
CA PRO A 1 15.86 -17.14 0.13
C PRO A 1 15.50 -16.01 1.08
N LEU A 2 15.96 -16.09 2.32
CA LEU A 2 15.98 -14.96 3.25
C LEU A 2 17.34 -14.28 3.09
N MET A 3 17.29 -12.97 2.88
CA MET A 3 18.48 -12.15 2.61
C MET A 3 18.78 -11.25 3.80
N ARG A 4 20.05 -10.94 4.00
CA ARG A 4 20.53 -9.78 4.76
C ARG A 4 21.50 -9.03 3.85
N ASP A 5 21.16 -7.81 3.48
CA ASP A 5 21.84 -7.05 2.46
C ASP A 5 21.97 -7.87 1.16
N GLU A 6 23.18 -8.17 0.70
CA GLU A 6 23.44 -8.96 -0.51
C GLU A 6 23.69 -10.45 -0.22
N GLU A 7 23.61 -10.87 1.05
CA GLU A 7 23.91 -12.25 1.45
C GLU A 7 22.67 -13.09 1.66
N VAL A 8 22.68 -14.33 1.20
CA VAL A 8 21.67 -15.34 1.51
C VAL A 8 21.93 -15.91 2.89
N VAL A 9 21.14 -15.52 3.90
CA VAL A 9 21.29 -16.03 5.28
C VAL A 9 20.57 -17.36 5.49
N GLN A 10 19.56 -17.65 4.68
CA GLN A 10 18.84 -18.93 4.72
C GLN A 10 18.12 -19.18 3.40
N GLN A 11 18.28 -20.39 2.87
CA GLN A 11 17.43 -20.89 1.80
C GLN A 11 16.14 -21.47 2.40
N GLN A 12 15.01 -21.27 1.72
CA GLN A 12 13.71 -21.86 2.08
C GLN A 12 13.44 -21.77 3.60
N PRO A 13 13.31 -20.56 4.16
CA PRO A 13 13.09 -20.38 5.59
C PRO A 13 11.73 -20.91 6.02
N ASP A 14 11.62 -21.30 7.29
CA ASP A 14 10.33 -21.55 7.93
C ASP A 14 9.46 -20.30 7.86
N GLN A 15 8.39 -20.37 7.08
CA GLN A 15 7.52 -19.23 6.82
C GLN A 15 6.66 -18.85 8.03
N ALA A 16 6.32 -19.79 8.91
CA ALA A 16 5.55 -19.50 10.10
C ALA A 16 6.33 -18.61 11.09
N ALA A 17 7.67 -18.64 11.04
CA ALA A 17 8.54 -17.85 11.88
C ALA A 17 8.90 -16.46 11.30
N LEU A 18 8.58 -16.17 10.02
CA LEU A 18 9.07 -14.97 9.34
C LEU A 18 8.57 -13.66 9.95
N THR A 19 7.30 -13.60 10.37
CA THR A 19 6.73 -12.40 11.00
C THR A 19 7.53 -11.98 12.25
N GLU A 20 7.86 -12.95 13.12
CA GLU A 20 8.65 -12.68 14.33
C GLU A 20 10.12 -12.35 13.99
N ARG A 21 10.69 -12.98 12.99
CA ARG A 21 12.07 -12.69 12.53
C ARG A 21 12.18 -11.27 11.98
N TYR A 22 11.24 -10.85 11.15
CA TYR A 22 11.19 -9.47 10.64
C TYR A 22 11.02 -8.46 11.76
N MET A 23 10.14 -8.76 12.72
CA MET A 23 9.96 -7.91 13.90
C MET A 23 11.24 -7.80 14.72
N GLY A 24 11.94 -8.92 14.94
CA GLY A 24 13.24 -8.92 15.64
C GLY A 24 14.29 -8.05 14.96
N GLU A 25 14.36 -8.07 13.61
CA GLU A 25 15.27 -7.21 12.86
C GLU A 25 14.83 -5.74 12.90
N ALA A 26 13.53 -5.46 12.84
CA ALA A 26 12.99 -4.10 12.97
C ALA A 26 13.32 -3.49 14.34
N ILE A 27 13.10 -4.24 15.41
CA ILE A 27 13.44 -3.81 16.79
C ILE A 27 14.94 -3.56 16.92
N ARG A 28 15.80 -4.45 16.39
CA ARG A 28 17.24 -4.26 16.40
C ARG A 28 17.64 -2.97 15.70
N PHE A 29 17.12 -2.77 14.48
CA PHE A 29 17.37 -1.56 13.70
C PHE A 29 16.98 -0.28 14.47
N ILE A 30 15.80 -0.29 15.12
CA ILE A 30 15.33 0.85 15.91
C ILE A 30 16.28 1.11 17.10
N ARG A 31 16.70 0.08 17.83
CA ARG A 31 17.66 0.19 18.94
C ARG A 31 19.00 0.79 18.51
N ASP A 32 19.51 0.30 17.39
CA ASP A 32 20.82 0.72 16.88
C ASP A 32 20.80 2.17 16.37
N ASN A 33 19.62 2.70 15.98
CA ASN A 33 19.46 4.03 15.44
C ASN A 33 18.64 4.99 16.34
N ARG A 34 18.39 4.63 17.61
CA ARG A 34 17.50 5.38 18.52
C ARG A 34 17.91 6.83 18.76
N ASP A 35 19.20 7.12 18.69
CA ASP A 35 19.79 8.44 18.95
C ASP A 35 19.92 9.27 17.65
N GLU A 36 19.51 8.69 16.50
CA GLU A 36 19.61 9.33 15.19
C GLU A 36 18.25 9.40 14.48
N ARG A 37 18.16 10.13 13.39
CA ARG A 37 16.99 10.10 12.51
C ARG A 37 17.03 8.86 11.65
N PHE A 38 15.98 8.06 11.65
CA PHE A 38 15.89 6.87 10.83
C PHE A 38 14.61 6.85 9.98
N PHE A 39 14.65 6.08 8.92
CA PHE A 39 13.51 5.68 8.12
C PHE A 39 13.52 4.15 8.00
N LEU A 40 12.46 3.51 8.50
CA LEU A 40 12.27 2.07 8.39
C LEU A 40 11.09 1.78 7.47
N TYR A 41 11.35 1.19 6.30
CA TYR A 41 10.32 0.60 5.44
C TYR A 41 10.15 -0.88 5.79
N PHE A 42 9.14 -1.17 6.59
CA PHE A 42 8.86 -2.51 7.08
C PHE A 42 7.89 -3.22 6.13
N ALA A 43 8.40 -3.71 4.99
CA ALA A 43 7.65 -4.42 3.96
C ALA A 43 7.32 -5.85 4.41
N HIS A 44 6.25 -6.00 5.20
CA HIS A 44 5.81 -7.27 5.73
C HIS A 44 5.20 -8.16 4.65
N MET A 45 5.58 -9.46 4.59
CA MET A 45 5.13 -10.33 3.49
C MET A 45 3.70 -10.85 3.67
N TYR A 46 3.22 -11.01 4.91
CA TYR A 46 1.83 -11.38 5.18
C TYR A 46 0.95 -10.11 5.23
N VAL A 47 -0.27 -10.22 4.80
CA VAL A 47 -1.13 -11.42 4.59
C VAL A 47 -1.16 -11.96 3.14
N HIS A 48 -0.07 -11.92 2.38
CA HIS A 48 -0.04 -12.55 1.06
C HIS A 48 -0.03 -14.08 1.19
N VAL A 49 -0.69 -14.76 0.26
CA VAL A 49 -0.69 -16.23 0.18
C VAL A 49 0.66 -16.76 -0.34
N PRO A 50 1.07 -17.98 0.08
CA PRO A 50 0.43 -18.87 1.07
C PRO A 50 0.53 -18.32 2.49
N LEU A 51 -0.52 -18.54 3.30
CA LEU A 51 -0.62 -18.00 4.65
C LEU A 51 -0.04 -18.95 5.68
N TYR A 52 0.95 -18.48 6.41
CA TYR A 52 1.59 -19.21 7.52
C TYR A 52 1.56 -18.37 8.80
N SER A 53 1.31 -19.05 9.89
CA SER A 53 1.39 -18.48 11.25
C SER A 53 1.71 -19.60 12.23
N PRO A 54 2.34 -19.30 13.38
CA PRO A 54 2.52 -20.27 14.45
C PRO A 54 1.19 -20.87 14.90
N GLN A 55 1.20 -22.15 15.32
CA GLN A 55 0.01 -22.92 15.66
C GLN A 55 -0.88 -22.21 16.70
N ARG A 56 -0.28 -21.51 17.68
CA ARG A 56 -1.02 -20.74 18.71
C ARG A 56 -1.97 -19.69 18.15
N PHE A 57 -1.66 -19.09 16.97
CA PHE A 57 -2.55 -18.14 16.30
C PHE A 57 -3.62 -18.87 15.47
N LEU A 58 -3.25 -19.99 14.84
CA LEU A 58 -4.21 -20.82 14.09
C LEU A 58 -5.32 -21.37 15.00
N ASP A 59 -4.98 -21.81 16.19
CA ASP A 59 -5.92 -22.38 17.17
C ASP A 59 -6.92 -21.33 17.71
N GLN A 60 -6.56 -20.07 17.73
CA GLN A 60 -7.37 -18.98 18.31
C GLN A 60 -8.14 -18.19 17.27
N SER A 61 -7.72 -18.24 16.00
CA SER A 61 -8.27 -17.42 14.94
C SER A 61 -9.73 -17.78 14.61
N ARG A 62 -10.58 -16.74 14.56
CA ARG A 62 -11.98 -16.86 14.11
C ARG A 62 -12.16 -16.80 12.59
N ASN A 63 -11.11 -16.45 11.85
CA ASN A 63 -11.12 -16.33 10.40
C ASN A 63 -9.99 -17.16 9.75
N GLY A 64 -9.80 -18.40 10.26
CA GLY A 64 -8.84 -19.35 9.70
C GLY A 64 -7.41 -18.80 9.59
N LYS A 65 -6.70 -19.23 8.57
CA LYS A 65 -5.29 -18.82 8.34
C LYS A 65 -5.14 -17.32 8.12
N TYR A 66 -6.11 -16.66 7.48
CA TYR A 66 -6.05 -15.21 7.25
C TYR A 66 -6.13 -14.44 8.56
N GLY A 67 -7.11 -14.74 9.40
CA GLY A 67 -7.23 -14.12 10.72
C GLY A 67 -6.00 -14.37 11.57
N ALA A 68 -5.47 -15.61 11.58
CA ALA A 68 -4.25 -15.95 12.30
C ALA A 68 -3.04 -15.10 11.86
N ALA A 69 -2.89 -14.85 10.56
CA ALA A 69 -1.81 -14.00 10.04
C ALA A 69 -1.98 -12.53 10.46
N VAL A 70 -3.23 -11.99 10.42
CA VAL A 70 -3.53 -10.63 10.88
C VAL A 70 -3.25 -10.49 12.38
N GLU A 71 -3.74 -11.42 13.21
CA GLU A 71 -3.52 -11.41 14.67
C GLU A 71 -2.03 -11.55 15.02
N HIS A 72 -1.27 -12.32 14.25
CA HIS A 72 0.17 -12.45 14.41
C HIS A 72 0.89 -11.13 14.13
N ILE A 73 0.54 -10.42 13.05
CA ILE A 73 1.08 -9.09 12.74
C ILE A 73 0.73 -8.11 13.86
N ASP A 74 -0.53 -8.07 14.28
CA ASP A 74 -1.00 -7.16 15.34
C ASP A 74 -0.23 -7.37 16.63
N ARG A 75 -0.01 -8.63 17.03
CA ARG A 75 0.79 -8.97 18.20
C ARG A 75 2.25 -8.50 18.10
N CYS A 76 2.84 -8.65 16.92
CA CYS A 76 4.18 -8.15 16.66
C CYS A 76 4.25 -6.62 16.69
N MET A 77 3.24 -5.93 16.14
CA MET A 77 3.16 -4.47 16.22
C MET A 77 3.05 -3.97 17.66
N ALA A 78 2.33 -4.69 18.55
CA ALA A 78 2.30 -4.36 19.97
C ALA A 78 3.71 -4.39 20.59
N ALA A 79 4.55 -5.35 20.24
CA ALA A 79 5.94 -5.41 20.69
C ALA A 79 6.77 -4.22 20.18
N LEU A 80 6.56 -3.80 18.92
CA LEU A 80 7.24 -2.63 18.35
C LEU A 80 6.83 -1.34 19.08
N PHE A 81 5.55 -1.14 19.35
CA PHE A 81 5.09 0.04 20.10
C PHE A 81 5.63 0.07 21.53
N HIS A 82 5.71 -1.08 22.18
CA HIS A 82 6.32 -1.18 23.51
C HIS A 82 7.80 -0.80 23.45
N GLU A 83 8.54 -1.28 22.46
CA GLU A 83 9.94 -0.92 22.26
C GLU A 83 10.15 0.59 22.07
N LEU A 84 9.32 1.25 21.23
CA LEU A 84 9.40 2.71 21.02
C LEU A 84 9.18 3.48 22.32
N GLN A 85 8.26 3.01 23.19
CA GLN A 85 7.97 3.60 24.50
C GLN A 85 9.13 3.38 25.47
N ASP A 86 9.67 2.18 25.55
CA ASP A 86 10.80 1.84 26.44
C ASP A 86 12.06 2.62 26.09
N LEU A 87 12.27 2.89 24.79
CA LEU A 87 13.38 3.71 24.32
C LEU A 87 13.12 5.23 24.45
N GLY A 88 11.90 5.64 24.83
CA GLY A 88 11.54 7.06 24.98
C GLY A 88 11.49 7.85 23.69
N ILE A 89 11.31 7.19 22.54
CA ILE A 89 11.26 7.83 21.21
C ILE A 89 9.87 7.79 20.57
N ASP A 90 8.86 7.27 21.28
CA ASP A 90 7.51 7.09 20.79
C ASP A 90 6.86 8.41 20.31
N ASP A 91 7.03 9.49 21.11
CA ASP A 91 6.47 10.81 20.78
C ASP A 91 7.17 11.50 19.58
N ASN A 92 8.35 11.02 19.20
CA ASN A 92 9.13 11.54 18.07
C ASN A 92 9.16 10.60 16.88
N THR A 93 8.28 9.61 16.85
CA THR A 93 8.21 8.61 15.78
C THR A 93 6.83 8.60 15.12
N LEU A 94 6.78 8.91 13.82
CA LEU A 94 5.60 8.68 12.99
C LEU A 94 5.58 7.22 12.55
N VAL A 95 4.55 6.48 12.96
CA VAL A 95 4.31 5.09 12.53
C VAL A 95 3.13 5.07 11.56
N ILE A 96 3.33 4.49 10.39
CA ILE A 96 2.30 4.33 9.36
C ILE A 96 2.07 2.84 9.12
N PHE A 97 0.83 2.39 9.27
CA PHE A 97 0.38 1.08 8.88
C PHE A 97 -0.52 1.20 7.64
N THR A 98 -0.17 0.49 6.58
CA THR A 98 -0.94 0.50 5.34
C THR A 98 -0.80 -0.84 4.61
N SER A 99 -1.47 -0.98 3.48
CA SER A 99 -1.34 -2.13 2.56
C SER A 99 -0.94 -1.64 1.18
N ASP A 100 -0.45 -2.55 0.35
CA ASP A 100 -0.03 -2.29 -1.04
C ASP A 100 -1.20 -2.34 -2.04
N ASN A 101 -2.24 -3.12 -1.73
CA ASN A 101 -3.43 -3.31 -2.55
C ASN A 101 -4.65 -3.73 -1.71
N GLY A 102 -5.82 -3.69 -2.33
CA GLY A 102 -7.05 -4.18 -1.72
C GLY A 102 -7.03 -5.69 -1.44
N GLY A 103 -7.90 -6.13 -0.55
CA GLY A 103 -7.98 -7.51 -0.10
C GLY A 103 -8.38 -8.49 -1.21
N ALA A 104 -8.04 -9.76 -0.98
CA ALA A 104 -8.41 -10.90 -1.81
C ALA A 104 -9.44 -11.77 -1.06
N PRO A 105 -10.77 -11.58 -1.29
CA PRO A 105 -11.82 -12.23 -0.51
C PRO A 105 -11.78 -13.77 -0.56
N GLN A 106 -11.31 -14.34 -1.66
CA GLN A 106 -11.13 -15.77 -1.81
C GLN A 106 -10.12 -16.39 -0.83
N HIS A 107 -9.32 -15.55 -0.16
CA HIS A 107 -8.32 -15.97 0.84
C HIS A 107 -8.64 -15.47 2.26
N GLY A 108 -9.88 -15.00 2.50
CA GLY A 108 -10.37 -14.61 3.82
C GLY A 108 -10.41 -13.11 4.08
N GLY A 109 -9.91 -12.27 3.17
CA GLY A 109 -10.04 -10.81 3.26
C GLY A 109 -11.47 -10.32 3.00
N SER A 110 -11.74 -9.06 3.34
CA SER A 110 -13.01 -8.40 2.99
C SER A 110 -12.74 -6.96 2.59
N ASN A 111 -13.36 -6.54 1.49
CA ASN A 111 -13.30 -5.15 1.02
C ASN A 111 -14.63 -4.42 1.25
N ALA A 112 -15.64 -5.10 1.81
CA ALA A 112 -16.96 -4.51 2.00
C ALA A 112 -16.90 -3.19 2.80
N PRO A 113 -17.65 -2.15 2.40
CA PRO A 113 -18.67 -2.12 1.33
C PRO A 113 -18.13 -1.86 -0.09
N LEU A 114 -16.81 -1.81 -0.28
CA LEU A 114 -16.17 -1.47 -1.55
C LEU A 114 -16.30 -2.60 -2.57
N ARG A 115 -16.62 -2.25 -3.82
CA ARG A 115 -16.70 -3.20 -4.94
C ARG A 115 -15.30 -3.65 -5.38
N GLY A 116 -15.19 -4.91 -5.81
CA GLY A 116 -13.98 -5.48 -6.38
C GLY A 116 -12.99 -5.99 -5.34
N ALA A 117 -11.81 -6.37 -5.84
CA ALA A 117 -10.76 -7.03 -5.07
C ALA A 117 -9.40 -6.76 -5.69
N LYS A 118 -8.32 -7.25 -5.05
CA LYS A 118 -6.95 -7.22 -5.58
C LYS A 118 -6.92 -7.50 -7.08
N GLY A 119 -6.21 -6.65 -7.83
CA GLY A 119 -6.06 -6.76 -9.28
C GLY A 119 -7.16 -6.08 -10.10
N SER A 120 -8.15 -5.43 -9.45
CA SER A 120 -9.15 -4.61 -10.11
C SER A 120 -8.97 -3.12 -9.81
N THR A 121 -9.51 -2.26 -10.67
CA THR A 121 -9.52 -0.81 -10.50
C THR A 121 -10.77 -0.27 -9.81
N TRP A 122 -11.65 -1.16 -9.32
CA TRP A 122 -12.72 -0.83 -8.39
C TRP A 122 -12.14 -0.38 -7.03
N GLU A 123 -12.90 0.38 -6.26
CA GLU A 123 -12.42 0.90 -4.96
C GLU A 123 -11.90 -0.23 -4.03
N GLY A 124 -12.52 -1.41 -4.05
CA GLY A 124 -12.06 -2.56 -3.24
C GLY A 124 -10.74 -3.19 -3.68
N GLY A 125 -10.29 -2.92 -4.91
CA GLY A 125 -8.98 -3.36 -5.39
C GLY A 125 -7.87 -2.35 -5.15
N MET A 126 -8.23 -1.06 -5.10
CA MET A 126 -7.27 0.05 -5.05
C MET A 126 -7.18 0.73 -3.69
N ARG A 127 -8.29 0.80 -2.96
CA ARG A 127 -8.35 1.46 -1.67
C ARG A 127 -7.85 0.53 -0.56
N VAL A 128 -6.98 1.06 0.28
CA VAL A 128 -6.31 0.30 1.35
C VAL A 128 -6.53 0.95 2.71
N PRO A 129 -6.46 0.19 3.82
CA PRO A 129 -6.40 0.79 5.14
C PRO A 129 -5.12 1.63 5.28
N CYS A 130 -5.25 2.77 5.95
CA CYS A 130 -4.10 3.58 6.32
C CYS A 130 -4.31 4.14 7.73
N ILE A 131 -3.43 3.79 8.65
CA ILE A 131 -3.45 4.27 10.04
C ILE A 131 -2.13 4.96 10.30
N MET A 132 -2.19 6.21 10.76
CA MET A 132 -1.01 6.99 11.11
C MET A 132 -1.04 7.33 12.60
N ARG A 133 0.05 7.02 13.29
CA ARG A 133 0.20 7.25 14.72
C ARG A 133 1.44 8.10 14.97
N TRP A 134 1.24 9.23 15.63
CA TRP A 134 2.32 10.11 16.10
C TRP A 134 1.84 10.79 17.38
N PRO A 135 2.16 10.22 18.55
CA PRO A 135 1.71 10.75 19.83
C PRO A 135 2.09 12.23 20.02
N GLY A 136 1.17 13.00 20.59
CA GLY A 136 1.37 14.45 20.77
C GLY A 136 1.27 15.30 19.51
N VAL A 137 1.24 14.71 18.32
CA VAL A 137 1.20 15.42 17.03
C VAL A 137 -0.09 15.15 16.27
N ILE A 138 -0.46 13.88 16.09
CA ILE A 138 -1.75 13.49 15.49
C ILE A 138 -2.77 13.31 16.60
N PRO A 139 -3.92 14.02 16.56
CA PRO A 139 -4.96 13.84 17.56
C PRO A 139 -5.50 12.40 17.57
N PRO A 140 -5.74 11.82 18.77
CA PRO A 140 -6.34 10.49 18.86
C PRO A 140 -7.71 10.44 18.18
N ALA A 141 -8.02 9.33 17.51
CA ALA A 141 -9.26 9.10 16.79
C ALA A 141 -9.58 10.13 15.67
N ALA A 142 -8.60 10.91 15.23
CA ALA A 142 -8.76 11.77 14.06
C ALA A 142 -8.98 10.94 12.80
N GLY A 143 -9.88 11.40 11.93
CA GLY A 143 -10.14 10.76 10.64
C GLY A 143 -9.95 11.76 9.50
N CYS A 144 -9.28 11.34 8.44
CA CYS A 144 -9.13 12.08 7.19
C CYS A 144 -9.88 11.34 6.08
N ARG A 145 -10.66 12.05 5.27
CA ARG A 145 -11.38 11.50 4.11
C ARG A 145 -10.83 11.96 2.76
N GLU A 146 -9.80 12.79 2.82
CA GLU A 146 -9.11 13.27 1.63
C GLU A 146 -8.40 12.12 0.91
N VAL A 147 -8.32 12.21 -0.40
CA VAL A 147 -7.60 11.22 -1.22
C VAL A 147 -6.11 11.38 -0.98
N THR A 148 -5.47 10.30 -0.57
CA THR A 148 -4.02 10.18 -0.47
C THR A 148 -3.55 8.90 -1.13
N THR A 149 -2.30 8.85 -1.55
CA THR A 149 -1.71 7.70 -2.23
C THR A 149 -0.35 7.35 -1.62
N ALA A 150 0.17 6.15 -1.92
CA ALA A 150 1.53 5.78 -1.51
C ALA A 150 2.61 6.67 -2.16
N MET A 151 2.30 7.33 -3.29
CA MET A 151 3.19 8.30 -3.95
C MET A 151 3.50 9.50 -3.05
N ASP A 152 2.59 9.85 -2.14
CA ASP A 152 2.70 11.00 -1.24
C ASP A 152 3.75 10.80 -0.13
N PHE A 153 4.14 9.56 0.13
CA PHE A 153 5.10 9.28 1.19
C PHE A 153 6.46 9.92 0.94
N LEU A 154 6.98 9.88 -0.29
CA LEU A 154 8.28 10.47 -0.59
C LEU A 154 8.31 11.99 -0.32
N PRO A 155 7.44 12.83 -0.91
CA PRO A 155 7.46 14.27 -0.63
C PRO A 155 7.13 14.59 0.84
N THR A 156 6.25 13.84 1.47
CA THR A 156 5.93 14.02 2.89
C THR A 156 7.12 13.71 3.79
N PHE A 157 7.81 12.60 3.57
CA PHE A 157 8.96 12.23 4.39
C PHE A 157 10.15 13.16 4.18
N THR A 158 10.40 13.60 2.94
CA THR A 158 11.45 14.58 2.69
C THR A 158 11.14 15.93 3.38
N ARG A 159 9.87 16.34 3.40
CA ARG A 159 9.42 17.52 4.15
C ARG A 159 9.64 17.36 5.64
N LEU A 160 9.21 16.24 6.23
CA LEU A 160 9.39 15.98 7.66
C LEU A 160 10.87 15.84 8.05
N ALA A 161 11.68 15.27 7.18
CA ALA A 161 13.13 15.18 7.35
C ALA A 161 13.87 16.52 7.12
N ARG A 162 13.16 17.58 6.75
CA ARG A 162 13.71 18.92 6.41
C ARG A 162 14.72 18.87 5.26
N THR A 163 14.42 18.06 4.26
CA THR A 163 15.15 17.98 3.00
C THR A 163 14.19 18.20 1.82
N ALA A 164 14.67 18.14 0.60
CA ALA A 164 13.88 18.35 -0.60
C ALA A 164 13.72 17.05 -1.39
N SER A 165 12.56 16.88 -2.01
CA SER A 165 12.35 15.83 -3.02
C SER A 165 13.23 16.11 -4.25
N PRO A 166 13.60 15.09 -5.04
CA PRO A 166 14.30 15.27 -6.30
C PRO A 166 13.59 16.30 -7.21
N SER A 167 14.35 17.26 -7.77
CA SER A 167 13.83 18.30 -8.67
C SER A 167 14.19 18.04 -10.15
N ASP A 168 14.96 16.98 -10.41
CA ASP A 168 15.42 16.60 -11.76
C ASP A 168 14.42 15.73 -12.52
N ARG A 169 13.28 15.41 -11.89
CA ARG A 169 12.22 14.55 -12.43
C ARG A 169 10.85 14.92 -11.86
N ILE A 170 9.80 14.49 -12.55
CA ILE A 170 8.42 14.63 -12.06
C ILE A 170 8.21 13.65 -10.91
N ILE A 171 7.67 14.14 -9.79
CA ILE A 171 7.21 13.37 -8.65
C ILE A 171 5.69 13.50 -8.62
N ASP A 172 4.97 12.37 -8.73
CA ASP A 172 3.51 12.35 -8.84
C ASP A 172 2.82 12.50 -7.47
N GLY A 173 3.54 12.27 -6.38
CA GLY A 173 3.03 12.43 -5.01
C GLY A 173 3.12 13.86 -4.51
N HIS A 174 2.35 14.16 -3.47
CA HIS A 174 2.25 15.46 -2.83
C HIS A 174 2.60 15.39 -1.33
N ASP A 175 3.06 16.50 -0.76
CA ASP A 175 3.24 16.59 0.69
C ASP A 175 1.87 16.63 1.39
N ILE A 176 1.53 15.56 2.10
CA ILE A 176 0.29 15.41 2.87
C ILE A 176 0.48 15.76 4.35
N THR A 177 1.59 16.39 4.75
CA THR A 177 1.80 16.85 6.13
C THR A 177 0.62 17.66 6.66
N PRO A 178 0.00 18.61 5.92
CA PRO A 178 -1.18 19.33 6.39
C PRO A 178 -2.37 18.44 6.73
N LEU A 179 -2.59 17.36 5.96
CA LEU A 179 -3.65 16.37 6.22
C LEU A 179 -3.33 15.54 7.47
N ILE A 180 -2.07 15.08 7.61
CA ILE A 180 -1.61 14.33 8.77
C ILE A 180 -1.78 15.13 10.06
N LEU A 181 -1.45 16.41 10.02
CA LEU A 181 -1.57 17.32 11.16
C LEU A 181 -3.00 17.82 11.41
N GLY A 182 -3.98 17.42 10.61
CA GLY A 182 -5.36 17.87 10.72
C GLY A 182 -5.53 19.38 10.56
N GLN A 183 -4.71 20.03 9.74
CA GLN A 183 -4.78 21.47 9.52
C GLN A 183 -6.13 21.86 8.90
N ARG A 184 -6.74 22.91 9.44
CA ARG A 184 -8.03 23.40 8.95
C ARG A 184 -7.93 23.83 7.49
N GLY A 185 -8.79 23.26 6.64
CA GLY A 185 -8.84 23.56 5.21
C GLY A 185 -7.81 22.80 4.37
N ALA A 186 -7.03 21.89 4.97
CA ALA A 186 -6.19 20.99 4.21
C ALA A 186 -7.07 20.09 3.33
N ALA A 187 -6.69 19.95 2.06
CA ALA A 187 -7.38 19.14 1.08
C ALA A 187 -6.37 18.34 0.24
N SER A 188 -6.84 17.28 -0.40
CA SER A 188 -6.05 16.50 -1.35
C SER A 188 -5.64 17.37 -2.54
N LEU A 189 -4.43 17.12 -3.04
CA LEU A 189 -3.93 17.69 -4.29
C LEU A 189 -4.05 16.68 -5.47
N HIS A 190 -4.56 15.48 -5.22
CA HIS A 190 -4.82 14.47 -6.25
C HIS A 190 -6.11 14.78 -7.00
N GLU A 191 -6.01 15.68 -7.99
CA GLU A 191 -7.13 16.01 -8.84
C GLU A 191 -6.66 16.26 -10.28
N PRO A 192 -6.76 15.25 -11.15
CA PRO A 192 -7.40 13.92 -11.00
C PRO A 192 -6.47 12.82 -10.43
N LEU A 193 -7.06 11.66 -10.09
CA LEU A 193 -6.37 10.40 -9.82
C LEU A 193 -6.68 9.38 -10.91
N PHE A 194 -5.64 8.71 -11.42
CA PHE A 194 -5.72 7.75 -12.51
C PHE A 194 -5.53 6.31 -12.01
N TYR A 195 -6.37 5.40 -12.50
CA TYR A 195 -6.37 4.00 -12.10
C TYR A 195 -5.91 3.13 -13.26
N TYR A 196 -4.71 2.60 -13.13
CA TYR A 196 -4.12 1.68 -14.10
C TYR A 196 -4.21 0.24 -13.63
N ARG A 197 -4.46 -0.66 -14.58
CA ARG A 197 -4.16 -2.07 -14.42
C ARG A 197 -3.02 -2.40 -15.38
N GLU A 198 -1.85 -2.71 -14.82
CA GLU A 198 -0.61 -2.84 -15.60
C GLU A 198 -0.32 -1.56 -16.41
N HIS A 199 -0.55 -1.59 -17.72
CA HIS A 199 -0.33 -0.47 -18.63
C HIS A 199 -1.63 0.09 -19.25
N GLU A 200 -2.78 -0.37 -18.79
CA GLU A 200 -4.10 0.02 -19.26
C GLU A 200 -4.75 1.02 -18.32
N LEU A 201 -5.09 2.20 -18.80
CA LEU A 201 -5.85 3.19 -18.04
C LEU A 201 -7.32 2.77 -18.00
N GLN A 202 -7.79 2.32 -16.84
CA GLN A 202 -9.14 1.76 -16.69
C GLN A 202 -10.13 2.70 -16.03
N ALA A 203 -9.67 3.63 -15.16
CA ALA A 203 -10.59 4.58 -14.55
C ALA A 203 -9.90 5.93 -14.24
N VAL A 204 -10.71 6.97 -14.14
CA VAL A 204 -10.32 8.32 -13.70
C VAL A 204 -11.24 8.78 -12.59
N ARG A 205 -10.66 9.33 -11.53
CA ARG A 205 -11.38 9.95 -10.42
C ARG A 205 -11.02 11.42 -10.30
N SER A 206 -12.01 12.29 -10.11
CA SER A 206 -11.84 13.68 -9.74
C SER A 206 -12.88 14.03 -8.67
N GLY A 207 -12.40 14.44 -7.51
CA GLY A 207 -13.25 14.65 -6.33
C GLY A 207 -14.05 13.39 -5.95
N ASP A 208 -15.36 13.54 -5.93
CA ASP A 208 -16.31 12.44 -5.60
C ASP A 208 -16.66 11.56 -6.82
N TRP A 209 -16.27 11.95 -8.03
CA TRP A 209 -16.68 11.29 -9.27
C TRP A 209 -15.61 10.32 -9.79
N LYS A 210 -16.03 9.13 -10.18
CA LYS A 210 -15.16 8.11 -10.79
C LYS A 210 -15.81 7.55 -12.05
N LEU A 211 -15.09 7.63 -13.16
CA LEU A 211 -15.45 7.09 -14.45
C LEU A 211 -14.63 5.85 -14.76
N HIS A 212 -15.29 4.72 -15.00
CA HIS A 212 -14.68 3.53 -15.58
C HIS A 212 -14.67 3.65 -17.10
N LEU A 213 -13.48 3.73 -17.70
CA LEU A 213 -13.30 4.06 -19.10
C LEU A 213 -13.72 2.92 -20.05
N LEU A 214 -13.57 1.67 -19.62
CA LEU A 214 -13.91 0.50 -20.44
C LEU A 214 -15.42 0.29 -20.55
N SER A 215 -16.14 0.40 -19.43
CA SER A 215 -17.60 0.22 -19.39
C SER A 215 -18.37 1.51 -19.66
N GLY A 216 -17.75 2.67 -19.44
CA GLY A 216 -18.39 3.97 -19.52
C GLY A 216 -19.28 4.31 -18.32
N GLU A 217 -19.22 3.52 -17.25
CA GLU A 217 -20.01 3.71 -16.02
C GLU A 217 -19.42 4.81 -15.15
N LEU A 218 -20.28 5.69 -14.63
CA LEU A 218 -19.93 6.80 -13.75
C LEU A 218 -20.54 6.59 -12.37
N TYR A 219 -19.73 6.81 -11.33
CA TYR A 219 -20.15 6.68 -9.93
C TYR A 219 -19.85 7.94 -9.13
N ASN A 220 -20.74 8.27 -8.17
CA ASN A 220 -20.48 9.27 -7.14
C ASN A 220 -20.05 8.56 -5.85
N LEU A 221 -18.77 8.50 -5.57
CA LEU A 221 -18.20 7.74 -4.45
C LEU A 221 -18.59 8.29 -3.07
N ARG A 222 -19.09 9.53 -2.97
CA ARG A 222 -19.61 10.07 -1.72
C ARG A 222 -20.95 9.46 -1.37
N GLN A 223 -21.80 9.21 -2.38
CA GLN A 223 -23.15 8.68 -2.22
C GLN A 223 -23.20 7.17 -2.34
N ASP A 224 -22.32 6.62 -3.20
CA ASP A 224 -22.25 5.21 -3.56
C ASP A 224 -20.78 4.74 -3.57
N ILE A 225 -20.23 4.53 -2.39
CA ILE A 225 -18.84 4.06 -2.23
C ILE A 225 -18.65 2.63 -2.75
N GLY A 226 -19.75 1.88 -2.91
CA GLY A 226 -19.78 0.51 -3.42
C GLY A 226 -19.82 0.41 -4.95
N GLU A 227 -19.86 1.54 -5.67
CA GLU A 227 -19.91 1.57 -7.14
C GLU A 227 -21.04 0.67 -7.69
N THR A 228 -22.26 0.82 -7.15
CA THR A 228 -23.41 -0.05 -7.45
C THR A 228 -24.41 0.57 -8.42
N THR A 229 -24.44 1.91 -8.54
CA THR A 229 -25.43 2.63 -9.32
C THR A 229 -24.76 3.52 -10.36
N ASP A 230 -24.82 3.11 -11.62
CA ASP A 230 -24.33 3.92 -12.73
C ASP A 230 -25.22 5.16 -12.93
N VAL A 231 -24.61 6.34 -12.90
CA VAL A 231 -25.27 7.64 -13.08
C VAL A 231 -24.78 8.39 -14.34
N SER A 232 -24.10 7.71 -15.25
CA SER A 232 -23.48 8.27 -16.44
C SER A 232 -24.47 9.06 -17.32
N THR A 233 -25.68 8.52 -17.51
CA THR A 233 -26.74 9.18 -18.33
C THR A 233 -27.25 10.46 -17.72
N SER A 234 -27.19 10.61 -16.40
CA SER A 234 -27.69 11.79 -15.67
C SER A 234 -26.65 12.90 -15.52
N HIS A 235 -25.37 12.61 -15.82
CA HIS A 235 -24.25 13.54 -15.61
C HIS A 235 -23.32 13.66 -16.84
N PRO A 236 -23.83 14.02 -18.03
CA PRO A 236 -23.04 14.05 -19.26
C PRO A 236 -21.86 15.05 -19.21
N ASN A 237 -22.00 16.15 -18.47
CA ASN A 237 -20.91 17.12 -18.31
C ASN A 237 -19.74 16.56 -17.51
N VAL A 238 -20.02 15.82 -16.43
CA VAL A 238 -19.00 15.14 -15.61
C VAL A 238 -18.29 14.06 -16.45
N MET A 239 -19.06 13.32 -17.24
CA MET A 239 -18.52 12.34 -18.17
C MET A 239 -17.54 12.99 -19.18
N GLY A 240 -17.90 14.15 -19.70
CA GLY A 240 -17.05 14.91 -20.64
C GLY A 240 -15.73 15.33 -19.99
N ASP A 241 -15.78 15.95 -18.82
CA ASP A 241 -14.60 16.40 -18.07
C ASP A 241 -13.66 15.24 -17.72
N LEU A 242 -14.19 14.13 -17.20
CA LEU A 242 -13.36 12.98 -16.85
C LEU A 242 -12.74 12.28 -18.06
N ARG A 243 -13.42 12.27 -19.21
CA ARG A 243 -12.85 11.77 -20.48
C ARG A 243 -11.72 12.67 -20.97
N GLU A 244 -11.88 13.98 -20.92
CA GLU A 244 -10.83 14.93 -21.29
C GLU A 244 -9.58 14.73 -20.42
N ARG A 245 -9.74 14.55 -19.10
CA ARG A 245 -8.64 14.22 -18.19
C ARG A 245 -7.99 12.88 -18.51
N ALA A 246 -8.78 11.88 -18.93
CA ALA A 246 -8.23 10.59 -19.39
C ALA A 246 -7.38 10.76 -20.64
N GLU A 247 -7.81 11.55 -21.63
CA GLU A 247 -7.01 11.82 -22.83
C GLU A 247 -5.69 12.53 -22.49
N ALA A 248 -5.73 13.52 -21.61
CA ALA A 248 -4.51 14.18 -21.13
C ALA A 248 -3.54 13.19 -20.45
N CYS A 249 -4.07 12.26 -19.64
CA CYS A 249 -3.27 11.21 -19.03
C CYS A 249 -2.68 10.25 -20.07
N ARG A 250 -3.43 9.87 -21.09
CA ARG A 250 -2.96 9.02 -22.19
C ARG A 250 -1.79 9.65 -22.94
N GLU A 251 -1.87 10.96 -23.20
CA GLU A 251 -0.76 11.69 -23.81
C GLU A 251 0.48 11.72 -22.92
N ASP A 252 0.32 11.86 -21.61
CA ASP A 252 1.40 11.96 -20.64
C ASP A 252 2.02 10.60 -20.32
N LEU A 253 1.21 9.66 -19.82
CA LEU A 253 1.67 8.39 -19.27
C LEU A 253 1.48 7.20 -20.21
N GLY A 254 0.66 7.34 -21.24
CA GLY A 254 0.33 6.28 -22.19
C GLY A 254 -0.83 5.39 -21.71
N ASP A 255 -1.33 4.57 -22.64
CA ASP A 255 -2.39 3.60 -22.40
C ASP A 255 -2.31 2.47 -23.43
N SER A 256 -2.11 1.23 -22.95
CA SER A 256 -1.99 0.07 -23.84
C SER A 256 -3.30 -0.27 -24.56
N ALA A 257 -4.46 0.08 -23.99
CA ALA A 257 -5.76 -0.17 -24.62
C ALA A 257 -5.97 0.66 -25.90
N THR A 258 -5.38 1.86 -25.96
CA THR A 258 -5.48 2.75 -27.12
C THR A 258 -4.22 2.76 -27.97
N GLY A 259 -3.14 2.15 -27.51
CA GLY A 259 -1.82 2.19 -28.14
C GLY A 259 -1.08 3.52 -27.94
N ALA A 260 -1.57 4.40 -27.07
CA ALA A 260 -0.91 5.67 -26.75
C ALA A 260 0.43 5.40 -26.04
N PRO A 261 1.58 5.89 -26.58
CA PRO A 261 2.89 5.56 -26.02
C PRO A 261 3.23 6.34 -24.73
N GLY A 262 2.59 7.49 -24.49
CA GLY A 262 2.92 8.42 -23.42
C GLY A 262 4.24 9.16 -23.64
N LYS A 263 4.25 10.46 -23.31
CA LYS A 263 5.42 11.34 -23.50
C LYS A 263 6.40 11.27 -22.33
N ASN A 264 5.90 11.06 -21.12
CA ASN A 264 6.64 11.14 -19.87
C ASN A 264 6.77 9.80 -19.12
N ARG A 265 6.61 8.68 -19.83
CA ARG A 265 6.83 7.35 -19.23
C ARG A 265 8.26 7.22 -18.72
N ARG A 266 8.39 6.75 -17.47
CA ARG A 266 9.70 6.49 -16.90
C ARG A 266 10.16 5.09 -17.30
N PRO A 267 11.44 4.90 -17.73
CA PRO A 267 11.95 3.59 -18.05
C PRO A 267 12.07 2.75 -16.77
N CYS A 268 11.69 1.47 -16.84
CA CYS A 268 11.98 0.52 -15.78
C CYS A 268 13.45 0.11 -15.79
N GLY A 269 14.00 -0.25 -14.62
CA GLY A 269 15.31 -0.88 -14.52
C GLY A 269 15.31 -2.26 -15.22
N ARG A 270 16.42 -2.63 -15.83
CA ARG A 270 16.60 -3.93 -16.50
C ARG A 270 17.95 -4.53 -16.17
N VAL A 271 17.99 -5.86 -15.99
CA VAL A 271 19.21 -6.64 -15.83
C VAL A 271 19.39 -7.50 -17.08
N GLY A 272 20.54 -7.37 -17.75
CA GLY A 272 20.80 -8.05 -19.00
C GLY A 272 20.93 -9.58 -18.88
N ASN A 273 21.58 -10.05 -17.82
CA ASN A 273 21.82 -11.47 -17.55
C ASN A 273 21.52 -11.78 -16.07
N PRO A 274 20.25 -11.94 -15.69
CA PRO A 274 19.90 -12.25 -14.30
C PRO A 274 20.43 -13.64 -13.93
N LYS A 275 21.10 -13.72 -12.78
CA LYS A 275 21.57 -14.99 -12.21
C LYS A 275 20.78 -15.26 -10.93
N PRO A 276 20.08 -16.41 -10.82
CA PRO A 276 19.45 -16.80 -9.55
C PRO A 276 20.50 -16.94 -8.45
N LEU A 277 20.22 -16.43 -7.26
CA LEU A 277 21.10 -16.56 -6.09
C LEU A 277 21.06 -17.95 -5.48
N THR A 278 19.93 -18.67 -5.66
CA THR A 278 19.72 -20.01 -5.09
C THR A 278 18.95 -20.88 -6.07
N THR A 279 19.03 -22.20 -5.84
CA THR A 279 18.19 -23.18 -6.53
C THR A 279 17.06 -23.62 -5.60
N TYR A 280 15.82 -23.69 -6.11
CA TYR A 280 14.69 -24.23 -5.37
C TYR A 280 14.85 -25.74 -5.21
N ASP A 281 14.66 -26.25 -3.97
CA ASP A 281 14.66 -27.68 -3.64
C ASP A 281 13.27 -28.06 -3.11
N ALA A 282 12.50 -28.80 -3.92
CA ALA A 282 11.16 -29.24 -3.56
C ALA A 282 11.15 -30.28 -2.43
N CYS A 283 12.29 -30.96 -2.21
CA CYS A 283 12.44 -31.95 -1.14
C CYS A 283 13.04 -31.37 0.13
N HIS A 284 13.23 -30.05 0.21
CA HIS A 284 13.74 -29.41 1.41
C HIS A 284 12.81 -29.70 2.62
N PRO A 285 13.34 -30.09 3.78
CA PRO A 285 12.54 -30.51 4.94
C PRO A 285 11.44 -29.53 5.35
N TYR A 286 11.68 -28.22 5.25
CA TYR A 286 10.64 -27.23 5.54
C TYR A 286 9.51 -27.24 4.51
N ILE A 287 9.82 -27.44 3.24
CA ILE A 287 8.79 -27.53 2.21
C ILE A 287 7.90 -28.75 2.45
N VAL A 288 8.50 -29.93 2.65
CA VAL A 288 7.75 -31.17 2.93
C VAL A 288 6.88 -31.02 4.19
N ALA A 289 7.44 -30.51 5.29
CA ALA A 289 6.72 -30.36 6.56
C ALA A 289 5.61 -29.30 6.54
N MET A 290 5.64 -28.36 5.59
CA MET A 290 4.68 -27.24 5.53
C MET A 290 3.56 -27.44 4.51
N TYR A 291 3.76 -28.31 3.52
CA TYR A 291 2.80 -28.53 2.44
C TYR A 291 2.15 -29.93 2.46
N ASP A 292 2.69 -30.87 3.24
CA ASP A 292 2.07 -32.17 3.55
C ASP A 292 1.11 -32.07 4.74
#